data_2bcde3eae15d483275e3d626de926124
#
_entry.id   2bcde3eae15d483275e3d626de926124
#
_cell.length_a   1.000
_cell.length_b   1.000
_cell.length_c   1.000
_cell.angle_alpha   90.00
_cell.angle_beta   90.00
_cell.angle_gamma   90.00
#
_symmetry.space_group_name_H-M   'P 1'
#
loop_
_entity.id
_entity.type
_entity.pdbx_description
1 polymer ?
#
loop_
_entity_poly.entity_id
_entity_poly.type
_entity_poly.pdbx_seq_one_letter_code
_entity_poly.pdbx_strand_id
1 'polypeptide(L)'
;YCSEYFSTKWASIKGLPQNMTINTQYQKVIDYIKKHKSHTKEVAMVGGEPLIMKENNLLLDILPEDVLVTVISNMTTDFDKFPVPNKLLGRKRVGWSMSFDNIGKRFEYVRWGSTWEQLNKNVTTVANRINNSQQHGGIHSVYNIYNCTRLCELKQYALDKGITILWQYV
;
A
#
# COMPACT_ATOMS: atom_id res chain seq x y z
N TYR A 1 0.31 11.21 8.88
CA TYR A 1 -0.18 12.52 8.41
C TYR A 1 0.74 12.99 7.29
N CYS A 2 0.18 13.14 6.06
CA CYS A 2 0.95 13.61 4.93
C CYS A 2 1.11 15.14 5.00
N SER A 3 2.35 15.61 4.91
CA SER A 3 2.65 17.02 4.68
C SER A 3 2.72 17.31 3.18
N GLU A 4 2.79 18.59 2.82
CA GLU A 4 3.01 19.04 1.44
C GLU A 4 4.29 18.51 0.80
N TYR A 5 5.27 18.12 1.60
CA TYR A 5 6.52 17.51 1.12
C TYR A 5 6.35 16.06 0.62
N PHE A 6 5.32 15.37 1.11
CA PHE A 6 5.05 13.96 0.79
C PHE A 6 3.75 13.76 0.00
N SER A 7 3.01 14.83 -0.30
CA SER A 7 1.74 14.77 -1.01
C SER A 7 1.66 15.85 -2.08
N THR A 8 1.65 15.43 -3.34
CA THR A 8 1.45 16.34 -4.49
C THR A 8 0.12 17.08 -4.42
N LYS A 9 -0.92 16.46 -3.86
CA LYS A 9 -2.22 17.09 -3.66
C LYS A 9 -2.17 18.20 -2.61
N TRP A 10 -1.47 18.01 -1.49
CA TRP A 10 -1.26 19.06 -0.49
C TRP A 10 -0.37 20.17 -1.01
N ALA A 11 0.68 19.85 -1.75
CA ALA A 11 1.52 20.86 -2.41
C ALA A 11 0.69 21.72 -3.38
N SER A 12 -0.16 21.09 -4.21
CA SER A 12 -1.05 21.81 -5.13
C SER A 12 -2.05 22.71 -4.40
N ILE A 13 -2.67 22.26 -3.31
CA ILE A 13 -3.61 23.07 -2.51
C ILE A 13 -2.90 24.30 -1.92
N LYS A 14 -1.64 24.16 -1.52
CA LYS A 14 -0.81 25.26 -0.97
C LYS A 14 -0.12 26.11 -2.04
N GLY A 15 -0.34 25.84 -3.33
CA GLY A 15 0.32 26.56 -4.43
C GLY A 15 1.84 26.35 -4.50
N LEU A 16 2.35 25.27 -3.90
CA LEU A 16 3.77 24.95 -3.91
C LEU A 16 4.14 24.21 -5.20
N PRO A 17 5.38 24.44 -5.73
CA PRO A 17 5.84 23.69 -6.91
C PRO A 17 5.89 22.20 -6.59
N GLN A 18 5.31 21.39 -7.47
CA GLN A 18 5.45 19.94 -7.38
C GLN A 18 6.91 19.57 -7.64
N ASN A 19 7.55 18.93 -6.69
CA ASN A 19 8.93 18.46 -6.85
C ASN A 19 8.97 17.33 -7.89
N MET A 20 9.27 17.67 -9.15
CA MET A 20 9.42 16.76 -10.29
C MET A 20 10.70 15.91 -10.23
N THR A 21 11.48 16.00 -9.15
CA THR A 21 12.76 15.26 -8.97
C THR A 21 12.61 13.74 -8.82
N ILE A 22 11.40 13.24 -8.70
CA ILE A 22 11.12 11.81 -8.49
C ILE A 22 11.65 10.95 -9.65
N ASN A 23 11.48 11.38 -10.90
CA ASN A 23 11.85 10.55 -12.06
C ASN A 23 13.36 10.29 -12.18
N THR A 24 14.21 11.28 -11.88
CA THR A 24 15.68 11.13 -11.99
C THR A 24 16.24 10.25 -10.87
N GLN A 25 15.67 10.34 -9.68
CA GLN A 25 16.07 9.49 -8.55
C GLN A 25 15.60 8.05 -8.75
N TYR A 26 14.40 7.86 -9.30
CA TYR A 26 13.85 6.54 -9.54
C TYR A 26 14.66 5.77 -10.60
N GLN A 27 15.12 6.43 -11.65
CA GLN A 27 16.00 5.81 -12.65
C GLN A 27 17.29 5.28 -12.00
N LYS A 28 17.89 6.03 -11.07
CA LYS A 28 19.06 5.55 -10.32
C LYS A 28 18.77 4.28 -9.50
N VAL A 29 17.57 4.20 -8.89
CA VAL A 29 17.13 2.99 -8.16
C VAL A 29 16.99 1.81 -9.12
N ILE A 30 16.35 2.01 -10.27
CA ILE A 30 16.23 0.98 -11.31
C ILE A 30 17.59 0.46 -11.77
N ASP A 31 18.51 1.36 -12.07
CA ASP A 31 19.86 1.00 -12.55
C ASP A 31 20.67 0.29 -11.46
N TYR A 32 20.54 0.74 -10.19
CA TYR A 32 21.15 0.06 -9.05
C TYR A 32 20.62 -1.37 -8.89
N ILE A 33 19.30 -1.56 -8.93
CA ILE A 33 18.67 -2.87 -8.80
C ILE A 33 19.09 -3.78 -9.98
N LYS A 34 19.10 -3.29 -11.23
CA LYS A 34 19.57 -4.07 -12.38
C LYS A 34 21.00 -4.59 -12.17
N LYS A 35 21.88 -3.73 -11.63
CA LYS A 35 23.28 -4.07 -11.37
C LYS A 35 23.43 -5.08 -10.23
N HIS A 36 22.56 -5.01 -9.21
CA HIS A 36 22.67 -5.79 -7.97
C HIS A 36 21.55 -6.80 -7.76
N LYS A 37 20.79 -7.14 -8.80
CA LYS A 37 19.58 -8.00 -8.69
C LYS A 37 19.83 -9.35 -8.00
N SER A 38 21.00 -9.96 -8.20
CA SER A 38 21.39 -11.23 -7.55
C SER A 38 21.59 -11.12 -6.04
N HIS A 39 21.80 -9.92 -5.52
CA HIS A 39 22.01 -9.64 -4.11
C HIS A 39 20.79 -8.98 -3.46
N THR A 40 19.83 -8.55 -4.27
CA THR A 40 18.59 -7.92 -3.76
C THR A 40 17.69 -9.00 -3.16
N LYS A 41 17.37 -8.88 -1.88
CA LYS A 41 16.52 -9.83 -1.15
C LYS A 41 15.13 -9.30 -0.86
N GLU A 42 15.03 -7.99 -0.69
CA GLU A 42 13.78 -7.31 -0.38
C GLU A 42 13.75 -5.92 -1.01
N VAL A 43 12.57 -5.50 -1.44
CA VAL A 43 12.26 -4.15 -1.90
C VAL A 43 10.99 -3.68 -1.22
N ALA A 44 11.06 -2.54 -0.51
CA ALA A 44 9.90 -1.91 0.10
C ALA A 44 9.35 -0.78 -0.80
N MET A 45 8.10 -0.91 -1.20
CA MET A 45 7.36 0.12 -1.93
C MET A 45 6.55 0.96 -0.93
N VAL A 46 7.04 2.17 -0.67
CA VAL A 46 6.48 3.08 0.33
C VAL A 46 6.34 4.49 -0.25
N GLY A 47 5.57 5.34 0.45
CA GLY A 47 5.39 6.76 0.09
C GLY A 47 4.35 6.97 -1.01
N GLY A 48 3.59 8.08 -0.92
CA GLY A 48 2.46 8.34 -1.79
C GLY A 48 1.45 7.18 -1.79
N GLU A 49 1.06 6.73 -2.98
CA GLU A 49 0.31 5.46 -3.17
C GLU A 49 1.09 4.60 -4.17
N PRO A 50 1.80 3.56 -3.71
CA PRO A 50 2.68 2.78 -4.58
C PRO A 50 1.94 2.01 -5.67
N LEU A 51 0.66 1.71 -5.49
CA LEU A 51 -0.12 0.92 -6.44
C LEU A 51 -0.45 1.66 -7.75
N ILE A 52 -0.37 3.00 -7.76
CA ILE A 52 -0.63 3.82 -8.95
C ILE A 52 0.65 4.33 -9.63
N MET A 53 1.81 4.13 -9.03
CA MET A 53 3.09 4.65 -9.55
C MET A 53 3.55 3.83 -10.76
N LYS A 54 3.73 4.50 -11.90
CA LYS A 54 4.21 3.87 -13.15
C LYS A 54 5.61 3.29 -12.97
N GLU A 55 6.44 3.93 -12.17
CA GLU A 55 7.80 3.52 -11.86
C GLU A 55 7.81 2.16 -11.14
N ASN A 56 6.88 1.93 -10.23
CA ASN A 56 6.74 0.64 -9.55
C ASN A 56 6.38 -0.49 -10.51
N ASN A 57 5.62 -0.18 -11.57
CA ASN A 57 5.35 -1.15 -12.63
C ASN A 57 6.64 -1.60 -13.33
N LEU A 58 7.54 -0.65 -13.67
CA LEU A 58 8.85 -0.94 -14.28
C LEU A 58 9.76 -1.69 -13.30
N LEU A 59 9.72 -1.31 -12.03
CA LEU A 59 10.50 -1.98 -10.98
C LEU A 59 10.11 -3.46 -10.87
N LEU A 60 8.83 -3.76 -10.84
CA LEU A 60 8.32 -5.14 -10.75
C LEU A 60 8.72 -6.00 -11.96
N ASP A 61 8.91 -5.40 -13.15
CA ASP A 61 9.34 -6.13 -14.35
C ASP A 61 10.80 -6.60 -14.28
N ILE A 62 11.63 -5.91 -13.51
CA ILE A 62 13.07 -6.23 -13.42
C ILE A 62 13.43 -7.05 -12.18
N LEU A 63 12.56 -7.08 -11.18
CA LEU A 63 12.81 -7.81 -9.93
C LEU A 63 12.64 -9.30 -10.11
N PRO A 64 13.63 -10.13 -9.70
CA PRO A 64 13.47 -11.58 -9.62
C PRO A 64 12.24 -12.00 -8.81
N GLU A 65 11.63 -13.12 -9.17
CA GLU A 65 10.40 -13.61 -8.51
C GLU A 65 10.59 -14.02 -7.05
N ASP A 66 11.80 -14.36 -6.64
CA ASP A 66 12.17 -14.73 -5.29
C ASP A 66 12.45 -13.54 -4.36
N VAL A 67 12.56 -12.32 -4.90
CA VAL A 67 12.70 -11.10 -4.11
C VAL A 67 11.38 -10.78 -3.40
N LEU A 68 11.44 -10.59 -2.09
CA LEU A 68 10.30 -10.12 -1.31
C LEU A 68 9.97 -8.67 -1.70
N VAL A 69 8.72 -8.41 -2.04
CA VAL A 69 8.23 -7.05 -2.26
C VAL A 69 7.26 -6.70 -1.14
N THR A 70 7.68 -5.79 -0.26
CA THR A 70 6.80 -5.24 0.78
C THR A 70 6.13 -3.98 0.25
N VAL A 71 4.79 -3.90 0.34
CA VAL A 71 4.02 -2.75 -0.12
C VAL A 71 3.16 -2.17 0.99
N ILE A 72 3.24 -0.84 1.20
CA ILE A 72 2.38 -0.11 2.13
C ILE A 72 1.39 0.70 1.31
N SER A 73 0.12 0.33 1.36
CA SER A 73 -0.94 0.95 0.56
C SER A 73 -2.16 1.32 1.40
N ASN A 74 -2.82 2.40 1.00
CA ASN A 74 -4.11 2.80 1.54
C ASN A 74 -5.27 1.91 1.04
N MET A 75 -5.02 1.01 0.09
CA MET A 75 -5.95 0.04 -0.49
C MET A 75 -7.18 0.64 -1.20
N THR A 76 -7.14 1.93 -1.55
CA THR A 76 -8.28 2.61 -2.18
C THR A 76 -8.17 2.68 -3.71
N THR A 77 -7.04 2.24 -4.25
CA THR A 77 -6.78 2.19 -5.69
C THR A 77 -7.67 1.17 -6.38
N ASP A 78 -8.27 1.52 -7.50
CA ASP A 78 -8.98 0.57 -8.35
C ASP A 78 -7.97 -0.38 -9.03
N PHE A 79 -7.94 -1.64 -8.60
CA PHE A 79 -6.98 -2.65 -9.09
C PHE A 79 -7.15 -2.96 -10.58
N ASP A 80 -8.34 -2.74 -11.13
CA ASP A 80 -8.62 -3.01 -12.54
C ASP A 80 -8.01 -1.92 -13.46
N LYS A 81 -7.72 -0.73 -12.91
CA LYS A 81 -7.18 0.41 -13.68
C LYS A 81 -5.65 0.49 -13.71
N PHE A 82 -4.97 -0.23 -12.84
CA PHE A 82 -3.50 -0.11 -12.69
C PHE A 82 -2.83 -1.48 -12.77
N PRO A 83 -1.68 -1.60 -13.44
CA PRO A 83 -0.99 -2.89 -13.60
C PRO A 83 -0.29 -3.38 -12.33
N VAL A 84 0.13 -2.47 -11.44
CA VAL A 84 0.93 -2.80 -10.24
C VAL A 84 0.21 -3.77 -9.30
N PRO A 85 -1.08 -3.57 -8.93
CA PRO A 85 -1.81 -4.51 -8.09
C PRO A 85 -1.80 -5.94 -8.66
N ASN A 86 -2.11 -6.09 -9.95
CA ASN A 86 -2.18 -7.41 -10.59
C ASN A 86 -0.81 -8.10 -10.63
N LYS A 87 0.27 -7.35 -10.89
CA LYS A 87 1.64 -7.90 -10.80
C LYS A 87 1.99 -8.37 -9.39
N LEU A 88 1.65 -7.58 -8.36
CA LEU A 88 1.88 -7.97 -6.98
C LEU A 88 1.08 -9.21 -6.59
N LEU A 89 -0.19 -9.27 -6.96
CA LEU A 89 -1.02 -10.45 -6.73
C LEU A 89 -0.47 -11.71 -7.43
N GLY A 90 0.16 -11.57 -8.59
CA GLY A 90 0.79 -12.66 -9.34
C GLY A 90 2.10 -13.18 -8.71
N ARG A 91 2.83 -12.36 -7.95
CA ARG A 91 4.15 -12.74 -7.37
C ARG A 91 4.00 -13.77 -6.26
N LYS A 92 5.07 -14.55 -6.03
CA LYS A 92 5.12 -15.54 -4.94
C LYS A 92 5.29 -14.87 -3.58
N ARG A 93 6.19 -13.88 -3.47
CA ARG A 93 6.62 -13.28 -2.20
C ARG A 93 6.26 -11.81 -2.15
N VAL A 94 5.12 -11.51 -1.52
CA VAL A 94 4.67 -10.14 -1.27
C VAL A 94 4.26 -10.01 0.19
N GLY A 95 4.73 -8.94 0.83
CA GLY A 95 4.30 -8.48 2.14
C GLY A 95 3.32 -7.30 1.98
N TRP A 96 2.08 -7.47 2.41
CA TRP A 96 1.05 -6.43 2.33
C TRP A 96 0.87 -5.72 3.66
N SER A 97 1.11 -4.41 3.70
CA SER A 97 0.77 -3.53 4.81
C SER A 97 -0.38 -2.64 4.38
N MET A 98 -1.60 -3.01 4.77
CA MET A 98 -2.83 -2.34 4.35
C MET A 98 -3.18 -1.25 5.36
N SER A 99 -2.94 0.02 5.00
CA SER A 99 -3.03 1.16 5.91
C SER A 99 -4.43 1.75 5.97
N PHE A 100 -5.22 1.35 6.98
CA PHE A 100 -6.50 1.97 7.29
C PHE A 100 -6.91 1.75 8.76
N ASP A 101 -7.77 2.64 9.28
CA ASP A 101 -8.00 2.78 10.71
C ASP A 101 -9.45 2.49 11.11
N ASN A 102 -10.36 2.40 10.15
CA ASN A 102 -11.80 2.25 10.38
C ASN A 102 -12.44 1.40 9.29
N ILE A 103 -13.69 0.97 9.53
CA ILE A 103 -14.52 0.24 8.57
C ILE A 103 -15.82 1.01 8.26
N GLY A 104 -16.47 0.65 7.14
CA GLY A 104 -17.76 1.20 6.73
C GLY A 104 -17.74 2.72 6.57
N LYS A 105 -18.81 3.37 6.99
CA LYS A 105 -18.98 4.83 6.88
C LYS A 105 -17.94 5.65 7.64
N ARG A 106 -17.37 5.11 8.73
CA ARG A 106 -16.28 5.79 9.45
C ARG A 106 -14.98 5.83 8.64
N PHE A 107 -14.70 4.77 7.89
CA PHE A 107 -13.59 4.79 6.94
C PHE A 107 -13.78 5.91 5.92
N GLU A 108 -14.96 6.03 5.31
CA GLU A 108 -15.27 7.06 4.31
C GLU A 108 -15.17 8.48 4.89
N TYR A 109 -15.57 8.66 6.15
CA TYR A 109 -15.43 9.94 6.85
C TYR A 109 -13.97 10.34 7.07
N VAL A 110 -13.13 9.41 7.54
CA VAL A 110 -11.70 9.66 7.84
C VAL A 110 -10.85 9.74 6.56
N ARG A 111 -11.19 8.95 5.55
CA ARG A 111 -10.50 8.88 4.24
C ARG A 111 -11.39 9.48 3.15
N TRP A 112 -11.69 10.77 3.30
CA TRP A 112 -12.58 11.49 2.39
C TRP A 112 -12.16 11.31 0.91
N GLY A 113 -13.14 11.02 0.05
CA GLY A 113 -12.94 10.74 -1.38
C GLY A 113 -12.66 9.28 -1.71
N SER A 114 -12.62 8.40 -0.68
CA SER A 114 -12.52 6.95 -0.85
C SER A 114 -13.83 6.28 -0.44
N THR A 115 -14.17 5.14 -1.04
CA THR A 115 -15.35 4.35 -0.68
C THR A 115 -14.96 3.10 0.09
N TRP A 116 -15.78 2.72 1.06
CA TRP A 116 -15.61 1.45 1.78
C TRP A 116 -15.73 0.25 0.86
N GLU A 117 -16.62 0.30 -0.11
CA GLU A 117 -16.83 -0.77 -1.09
C GLU A 117 -15.52 -1.10 -1.85
N GLN A 118 -14.84 -0.08 -2.38
CA GLN A 118 -13.58 -0.28 -3.11
C GLN A 118 -12.48 -0.82 -2.19
N LEU A 119 -12.33 -0.26 -0.98
CA LEU A 119 -11.36 -0.76 -0.02
C LEU A 119 -11.65 -2.21 0.35
N ASN A 120 -12.89 -2.54 0.71
CA ASN A 120 -13.26 -3.89 1.10
C ASN A 120 -13.09 -4.92 -0.04
N LYS A 121 -13.38 -4.54 -1.31
CA LYS A 121 -13.08 -5.35 -2.49
C LYS A 121 -11.59 -5.68 -2.56
N ASN A 122 -10.74 -4.66 -2.46
CA ASN A 122 -9.28 -4.81 -2.55
C ASN A 122 -8.70 -5.63 -1.39
N VAL A 123 -9.12 -5.32 -0.15
CA VAL A 123 -8.68 -6.07 1.04
C VAL A 123 -9.10 -7.54 0.94
N THR A 124 -10.33 -7.82 0.48
CA THR A 124 -10.80 -9.20 0.29
C THR A 124 -9.95 -9.94 -0.76
N THR A 125 -9.62 -9.27 -1.87
CA THR A 125 -8.76 -9.86 -2.91
C THR A 125 -7.38 -10.21 -2.37
N VAL A 126 -6.76 -9.28 -1.63
CA VAL A 126 -5.43 -9.50 -1.02
C VAL A 126 -5.49 -10.58 0.08
N ALA A 127 -6.50 -10.55 0.95
CA ALA A 127 -6.69 -11.54 2.01
C ALA A 127 -6.84 -12.96 1.43
N ASN A 128 -7.64 -13.12 0.38
CA ASN A 128 -7.75 -14.40 -0.33
C ASN A 128 -6.40 -14.86 -0.89
N ARG A 129 -5.58 -13.93 -1.40
CA ARG A 129 -4.26 -14.26 -1.90
C ARG A 129 -3.31 -14.66 -0.77
N ILE A 130 -3.30 -13.95 0.35
CA ILE A 130 -2.52 -14.30 1.56
C ILE A 130 -2.89 -15.70 2.05
N ASN A 131 -4.17 -15.99 2.20
CA ASN A 131 -4.66 -17.26 2.75
C ASN A 131 -4.41 -18.49 1.84
N ASN A 132 -4.19 -18.27 0.54
CA ASN A 132 -4.02 -19.34 -0.45
C ASN A 132 -2.63 -19.34 -1.12
N SER A 133 -1.64 -18.62 -0.61
CA SER A 133 -0.30 -18.56 -1.21
C SER A 133 0.79 -18.32 -0.16
N GLN A 134 2.01 -18.05 -0.63
CA GLN A 134 3.15 -17.65 0.22
C GLN A 134 3.20 -16.13 0.49
N GLN A 135 2.20 -15.37 0.07
CA GLN A 135 2.11 -13.97 0.42
C GLN A 135 1.69 -13.83 1.89
N HIS A 136 2.05 -12.74 2.52
CA HIS A 136 1.71 -12.44 3.90
C HIS A 136 1.35 -10.98 4.07
N GLY A 137 0.77 -10.63 5.20
CA GLY A 137 0.47 -9.25 5.54
C GLY A 137 -0.78 -9.09 6.37
N GLY A 138 -1.19 -7.85 6.54
CA GLY A 138 -2.33 -7.52 7.35
C GLY A 138 -2.66 -6.04 7.35
N ILE A 139 -3.57 -5.66 8.20
CA ILE A 139 -3.97 -4.28 8.41
C ILE A 139 -2.92 -3.61 9.31
N HIS A 140 -2.46 -2.44 8.89
CA HIS A 140 -1.67 -1.53 9.72
C HIS A 140 -2.55 -0.34 10.10
N SER A 141 -2.90 -0.23 11.36
CA SER A 141 -3.81 0.79 11.87
C SER A 141 -3.16 1.64 12.94
N VAL A 142 -3.35 2.95 12.82
CA VAL A 142 -2.90 3.93 13.81
C VAL A 142 -4.01 4.17 14.82
N TYR A 143 -3.71 3.99 16.11
CA TYR A 143 -4.63 4.32 17.19
C TYR A 143 -4.85 5.83 17.27
N ASN A 144 -6.08 6.27 17.15
CA ASN A 144 -6.44 7.69 17.13
C ASN A 144 -7.87 7.93 17.65
N ILE A 145 -8.25 9.19 17.80
CA ILE A 145 -9.56 9.60 18.34
C ILE A 145 -10.75 9.05 17.52
N TYR A 146 -10.57 8.78 16.23
CA TYR A 146 -11.64 8.31 15.35
C TYR A 146 -11.89 6.80 15.43
N ASN A 147 -10.97 6.03 16.04
CA ASN A 147 -11.08 4.58 16.14
C ASN A 147 -10.97 4.04 17.59
N CYS A 148 -10.56 4.85 18.57
CA CYS A 148 -10.23 4.41 19.92
C CYS A 148 -11.37 3.63 20.63
N THR A 149 -12.64 3.91 20.32
CA THR A 149 -13.80 3.21 20.90
C THR A 149 -14.28 2.02 20.07
N ARG A 150 -13.66 1.73 18.93
CA ARG A 150 -14.15 0.75 17.95
C ARG A 150 -13.05 -0.21 17.43
N LEU A 151 -11.98 -0.37 18.18
CA LEU A 151 -10.87 -1.26 17.81
C LEU A 151 -11.32 -2.70 17.63
N CYS A 152 -12.28 -3.16 18.44
CA CYS A 152 -12.82 -4.51 18.34
C CYS A 152 -13.51 -4.78 16.99
N GLU A 153 -14.16 -3.78 16.40
CA GLU A 153 -14.82 -3.94 15.09
C GLU A 153 -13.76 -4.17 13.99
N LEU A 154 -12.67 -3.37 13.99
CA LEU A 154 -11.60 -3.53 13.03
C LEU A 154 -10.84 -4.85 13.25
N LYS A 155 -10.64 -5.26 14.52
CA LYS A 155 -10.05 -6.56 14.85
C LYS A 155 -10.92 -7.71 14.34
N GLN A 156 -12.24 -7.64 14.56
CA GLN A 156 -13.16 -8.66 14.07
C GLN A 156 -13.13 -8.75 12.54
N TYR A 157 -13.15 -7.59 11.86
CA TYR A 157 -13.00 -7.55 10.41
C TYR A 157 -11.72 -8.25 9.91
N ALA A 158 -10.58 -8.03 10.58
CA ALA A 158 -9.33 -8.70 10.22
C ALA A 158 -9.42 -10.22 10.43
N LEU A 159 -10.00 -10.66 11.55
CA LEU A 159 -10.23 -12.08 11.84
C LEU A 159 -11.14 -12.73 10.80
N ASP A 160 -12.25 -12.10 10.43
CA ASP A 160 -13.19 -12.59 9.40
C ASP A 160 -12.53 -12.72 8.02
N LYS A 161 -11.50 -11.94 7.75
CA LYS A 161 -10.68 -12.03 6.53
C LYS A 161 -9.50 -13.00 6.64
N GLY A 162 -9.23 -13.56 7.81
CA GLY A 162 -8.08 -14.43 8.05
C GLY A 162 -6.73 -13.72 7.94
N ILE A 163 -6.67 -12.42 8.26
CA ILE A 163 -5.45 -11.61 8.19
C ILE A 163 -5.11 -11.01 9.55
N THR A 164 -3.85 -10.62 9.71
CA THR A 164 -3.36 -10.00 10.95
C THR A 164 -3.71 -8.52 11.02
N ILE A 165 -3.60 -7.95 12.21
CA ILE A 165 -3.66 -6.49 12.43
C ILE A 165 -2.51 -6.05 13.32
N LEU A 166 -1.81 -5.01 12.91
CA LEU A 166 -0.77 -4.33 13.66
C LEU A 166 -1.27 -2.95 14.10
N TRP A 167 -1.23 -2.71 15.40
CA TRP A 167 -1.59 -1.43 15.98
C TRP A 167 -0.35 -0.58 16.21
N GLN A 168 -0.39 0.65 15.73
CA GLN A 168 0.63 1.65 16.00
C GLN A 168 0.05 2.74 16.90
N TYR A 169 0.74 3.04 17.97
CA TYR A 169 0.45 4.16 18.87
C TYR A 169 1.24 5.38 18.41
N VAL A 170 0.63 6.57 18.46
CA VAL A 170 1.24 7.87 18.15
C VAL A 170 1.54 8.60 19.43
#